data_2ad50283ca43c3ff23536c02d7f4fc7c
#
_entry.id   2ad50283ca43c3ff23536c02d7f4fc7c
#
_cell.length_a   1.000
_cell.length_b   1.000
_cell.length_c   1.000
_cell.angle_alpha   90.00
_cell.angle_beta   90.00
_cell.angle_gamma   90.00
#
_symmetry.space_group_name_H-M   'P 1'
#
loop_
_entity.id
_entity.type
_entity.pdbx_description
1 polymer ?
#
loop_
_entity_poly.entity_id
_entity_poly.type
_entity_poly.pdbx_seq_one_letter_code
_entity_poly.pdbx_strand_id
1 'polypeptide(L)'
;MSEVKVNKISPRTNCGTTTLGDCGDTFSIPAGVTISNSGTATGFGSTGEVSWNTTKITADPGPAVSGIGYFTDTSGAAFNVTLPLNPSAGAVVAVADYANTWDTKHLTIARNGQNIEGAASNFVCNIEGGAITFVFVDATKGWIATNSGNTTDVFGERYITATGGNAVITCGNYKTHIFTGPGTFCVSQAGNSAGEDTADYFVVAAGGGGGLDTYPGSRIGGGGGGGGFRISNCATRSGIATPVMSPLVTTTGITVTATAYPITVGAGGTAGSGTSSPGVSGGRGNNSIFSIITSTGGGGGGGHTPGPGGPTCQTPGGSGGAFQGAIPCGTKGLGNTPPVSPPQGNNAGDGGDPPAYSGGGGGGAGAVGGNADPSPGAGGDGGAGSFLADAFIGPTAPSYGESGPVSNTRYFAGGGGSAGPPGPPSGGVGGGGNGANCATDCGSTNMGGGAGGRRNTGGTAAGTGGSGIVIIRYKYQ
;
A
#
# COMPACT_ATOMS: atom_id res chain seq x y z
N MET A 1 32.23 -66.86 26.23
CA MET A 1 31.09 -66.34 25.46
C MET A 1 30.34 -67.54 24.88
N SER A 2 29.05 -67.63 25.10
CA SER A 2 28.22 -68.66 24.52
C SER A 2 27.70 -68.19 23.16
N GLU A 3 27.91 -68.98 22.12
CA GLU A 3 27.42 -68.66 20.73
C GLU A 3 26.34 -69.71 20.36
N VAL A 4 25.20 -69.24 19.85
CA VAL A 4 24.14 -70.09 19.32
C VAL A 4 24.08 -69.85 17.80
N LYS A 5 24.39 -70.91 17.02
CA LYS A 5 24.33 -70.88 15.56
C LYS A 5 23.07 -71.61 15.11
N VAL A 6 22.14 -70.83 14.50
CA VAL A 6 20.89 -71.36 14.01
C VAL A 6 20.60 -70.85 12.60
N ASN A 7 20.00 -71.68 11.75
CA ASN A 7 19.60 -71.27 10.39
C ASN A 7 18.24 -70.56 10.37
N LYS A 8 17.42 -70.73 11.41
CA LYS A 8 16.09 -70.10 11.51
C LYS A 8 15.64 -70.05 12.97
N ILE A 9 15.10 -68.89 13.36
CA ILE A 9 14.35 -68.73 14.61
C ILE A 9 12.89 -68.50 14.22
N SER A 10 11.99 -69.31 14.73
CA SER A 10 10.55 -69.21 14.45
C SER A 10 9.76 -69.32 15.75
N PRO A 11 8.61 -68.65 15.91
CA PRO A 11 7.74 -68.88 17.05
C PRO A 11 7.27 -70.32 17.09
N ARG A 12 7.01 -70.82 18.29
CA ARG A 12 6.57 -72.18 18.57
C ARG A 12 5.22 -72.53 17.91
N THR A 13 4.39 -71.54 17.75
CA THR A 13 3.09 -71.65 17.09
C THR A 13 3.05 -70.80 15.82
N ASN A 14 2.37 -71.25 14.78
CA ASN A 14 2.15 -70.48 13.58
C ASN A 14 1.47 -69.14 13.95
N CYS A 15 1.95 -68.03 13.37
CA CYS A 15 1.51 -66.67 13.65
C CYS A 15 1.83 -66.15 15.09
N GLY A 16 2.71 -66.80 15.84
CA GLY A 16 3.18 -66.33 17.15
C GLY A 16 4.28 -65.30 17.06
N THR A 17 4.56 -64.64 18.17
CA THR A 17 5.67 -63.67 18.31
C THR A 17 6.95 -64.36 18.78
N THR A 18 8.08 -64.02 18.19
CA THR A 18 9.41 -64.38 18.70
C THR A 18 10.03 -63.13 19.29
N THR A 19 10.28 -63.14 20.61
CA THR A 19 10.93 -62.02 21.31
C THR A 19 12.43 -62.31 21.40
N LEU A 20 13.25 -61.36 21.05
CA LEU A 20 14.72 -61.37 21.17
C LEU A 20 15.16 -60.33 22.21
N GLY A 21 15.64 -60.78 23.38
CA GLY A 21 16.04 -59.91 24.46
C GLY A 21 14.90 -59.38 25.35
N ASP A 22 15.27 -58.84 26.51
CA ASP A 22 14.38 -58.22 27.48
C ASP A 22 14.53 -56.70 27.52
N CYS A 23 13.76 -56.01 28.35
CA CYS A 23 13.85 -54.55 28.51
C CYS A 23 15.26 -54.14 28.93
N GLY A 24 15.93 -53.31 28.11
CA GLY A 24 17.30 -52.81 28.34
C GLY A 24 18.38 -53.59 27.58
N ASP A 25 18.04 -54.71 26.92
CA ASP A 25 18.99 -55.46 26.11
C ASP A 25 19.31 -54.72 24.80
N THR A 26 20.57 -54.86 24.36
CA THR A 26 21.00 -54.35 23.04
C THR A 26 21.16 -55.47 22.04
N PHE A 27 20.47 -55.37 20.93
CA PHE A 27 20.68 -56.23 19.79
C PHE A 27 21.63 -55.58 18.78
N SER A 28 22.87 -56.03 18.74
CA SER A 28 23.91 -55.48 17.85
C SER A 28 24.04 -56.24 16.58
N ILE A 29 23.91 -55.55 15.43
CA ILE A 29 24.08 -56.07 14.08
C ILE A 29 25.44 -55.57 13.58
N PRO A 30 26.41 -56.46 13.33
CA PRO A 30 27.73 -56.05 12.85
C PRO A 30 27.66 -55.40 11.44
N ALA A 31 28.67 -54.60 11.13
CA ALA A 31 28.81 -54.04 9.79
C ALA A 31 28.86 -55.12 8.69
N GLY A 32 28.18 -54.90 7.62
CA GLY A 32 28.08 -55.84 6.48
C GLY A 32 26.97 -56.88 6.60
N VAL A 33 26.21 -56.92 7.71
CA VAL A 33 25.03 -57.76 7.87
C VAL A 33 23.76 -57.00 7.49
N THR A 34 22.92 -57.60 6.68
CA THR A 34 21.65 -56.97 6.23
C THR A 34 20.47 -57.58 7.00
N ILE A 35 19.57 -56.72 7.49
CA ILE A 35 18.23 -57.14 7.92
C ILE A 35 17.30 -57.01 6.72
N SER A 36 16.80 -58.10 6.20
CA SER A 36 15.75 -58.14 5.18
C SER A 36 14.40 -58.26 5.87
N ASN A 37 13.60 -57.22 5.85
CA ASN A 37 12.24 -57.25 6.38
C ASN A 37 11.24 -57.21 5.23
N SER A 38 10.47 -58.29 5.06
CA SER A 38 9.37 -58.36 4.09
C SER A 38 8.00 -58.09 4.71
N GLY A 39 7.96 -57.74 6.00
CA GLY A 39 6.76 -57.41 6.74
C GLY A 39 6.73 -55.92 7.13
N THR A 40 5.77 -55.56 7.96
CA THR A 40 5.70 -54.21 8.54
C THR A 40 6.70 -54.06 9.67
N ALA A 41 7.60 -53.08 9.59
CA ALA A 41 8.50 -52.71 10.68
C ALA A 41 7.80 -51.69 11.58
N THR A 42 7.65 -52.00 12.89
CA THR A 42 7.21 -51.07 13.92
C THR A 42 8.30 -50.92 14.96
N GLY A 43 8.64 -49.67 15.32
CA GLY A 43 9.63 -49.39 16.36
C GLY A 43 11.10 -49.47 15.97
N PHE A 44 11.46 -49.80 14.75
CA PHE A 44 12.77 -49.48 14.21
C PHE A 44 12.84 -47.98 14.07
N GLY A 45 13.70 -47.33 14.83
CA GLY A 45 13.78 -45.88 14.92
C GLY A 45 13.69 -45.23 13.56
N SER A 46 12.74 -44.37 13.41
CA SER A 46 12.62 -43.54 12.22
C SER A 46 13.90 -42.73 12.07
N THR A 47 14.70 -43.04 11.05
CA THR A 47 15.91 -42.29 10.74
C THR A 47 15.59 -40.93 10.11
N GLY A 48 14.30 -40.52 10.11
CA GLY A 48 13.86 -39.31 9.45
C GLY A 48 13.71 -39.45 7.91
N GLU A 49 13.98 -40.62 7.37
CA GLU A 49 13.77 -40.91 5.95
C GLU A 49 12.31 -41.28 5.66
N VAL A 50 11.78 -40.75 4.58
CA VAL A 50 10.46 -41.11 4.07
C VAL A 50 10.59 -42.22 3.04
N SER A 51 9.66 -43.17 3.04
CA SER A 51 9.51 -44.16 1.96
C SER A 51 8.72 -43.52 0.82
N TRP A 52 9.38 -43.28 -0.32
CA TRP A 52 8.72 -42.63 -1.45
C TRP A 52 7.80 -43.63 -2.19
N ASN A 53 6.51 -43.25 -2.30
CA ASN A 53 5.59 -43.92 -3.21
C ASN A 53 5.93 -43.50 -4.64
N THR A 54 6.45 -44.43 -5.44
CA THR A 54 6.86 -44.15 -6.83
C THR A 54 5.69 -43.99 -7.80
N THR A 55 4.46 -44.29 -7.37
CA THR A 55 3.26 -43.99 -8.15
C THR A 55 2.87 -42.52 -7.87
N LYS A 56 2.95 -41.66 -8.91
CA LYS A 56 2.52 -40.28 -8.79
C LYS A 56 1.03 -40.15 -8.48
N ILE A 57 0.65 -39.20 -7.70
CA ILE A 57 -0.74 -38.88 -7.39
C ILE A 57 -1.19 -37.62 -8.13
N THR A 58 -2.45 -37.60 -8.59
CA THR A 58 -3.08 -36.50 -9.34
C THR A 58 -4.31 -35.93 -8.61
N ALA A 59 -4.58 -36.43 -7.41
CA ALA A 59 -5.66 -36.01 -6.52
C ALA A 59 -5.27 -36.34 -5.07
N ASP A 60 -6.04 -35.82 -4.10
CA ASP A 60 -5.81 -36.11 -2.69
C ASP A 60 -5.90 -37.61 -2.43
N PRO A 61 -4.87 -38.24 -1.88
CA PRO A 61 -4.89 -39.67 -1.56
C PRO A 61 -5.79 -40.01 -0.35
N GLY A 62 -6.50 -39.01 0.21
CA GLY A 62 -7.08 -39.04 1.56
C GLY A 62 -6.02 -38.67 2.59
N PRO A 63 -6.24 -38.87 3.92
CA PRO A 63 -5.22 -38.58 4.88
C PRO A 63 -3.90 -39.28 4.57
N ALA A 64 -2.85 -38.48 4.35
CA ALA A 64 -1.51 -38.99 4.04
C ALA A 64 -1.02 -39.92 5.16
N VAL A 65 -0.26 -40.93 4.81
CA VAL A 65 0.29 -41.89 5.76
C VAL A 65 1.64 -41.40 6.27
N SER A 66 1.83 -41.41 7.59
CA SER A 66 3.12 -41.05 8.21
C SER A 66 4.23 -41.98 7.71
N GLY A 67 5.39 -41.42 7.40
CA GLY A 67 6.55 -42.12 6.85
C GLY A 67 6.55 -42.27 5.33
N ILE A 68 5.53 -41.72 4.62
CA ILE A 68 5.42 -41.79 3.17
C ILE A 68 5.69 -40.46 2.50
N GLY A 69 6.45 -40.49 1.41
CA GLY A 69 6.63 -39.38 0.46
C GLY A 69 5.79 -39.58 -0.80
N TYR A 70 5.19 -38.53 -1.33
CA TYR A 70 4.31 -38.56 -2.48
C TYR A 70 4.86 -37.67 -3.61
N PHE A 71 4.96 -38.26 -4.82
CA PHE A 71 5.16 -37.47 -6.03
C PHE A 71 3.80 -36.97 -6.51
N THR A 72 3.64 -35.63 -6.56
CA THR A 72 2.37 -34.98 -6.88
C THR A 72 2.42 -34.35 -8.26
N ASP A 73 1.47 -34.72 -9.11
CA ASP A 73 1.34 -34.20 -10.47
C ASP A 73 0.13 -33.28 -10.56
N THR A 74 0.39 -31.98 -10.48
CA THR A 74 -0.63 -30.93 -10.60
C THR A 74 -0.85 -30.46 -12.04
N SER A 75 -0.24 -31.09 -13.06
CA SER A 75 -0.36 -30.67 -14.47
C SER A 75 -1.80 -30.67 -14.99
N GLY A 76 -2.68 -31.53 -14.47
CA GLY A 76 -4.11 -31.55 -14.78
C GLY A 76 -4.89 -30.46 -14.04
N ALA A 77 -4.77 -30.39 -12.71
CA ALA A 77 -5.45 -29.47 -11.83
C ALA A 77 -4.71 -29.32 -10.50
N ALA A 78 -4.88 -28.17 -9.82
CA ALA A 78 -4.49 -27.99 -8.43
C ALA A 78 -5.31 -28.95 -7.54
N PHE A 79 -4.69 -29.53 -6.50
CA PHE A 79 -5.36 -30.38 -5.53
C PHE A 79 -4.72 -30.30 -4.15
N ASN A 80 -5.31 -31.00 -3.18
CA ASN A 80 -4.81 -31.03 -1.81
C ASN A 80 -4.10 -32.34 -1.52
N VAL A 81 -3.15 -32.33 -0.58
CA VAL A 81 -2.71 -33.50 0.18
C VAL A 81 -3.09 -33.27 1.64
N THR A 82 -4.00 -34.07 2.15
CA THR A 82 -4.50 -33.97 3.52
C THR A 82 -3.55 -34.68 4.48
N LEU A 83 -3.02 -33.96 5.48
CA LEU A 83 -2.13 -34.52 6.51
C LEU A 83 -2.87 -35.48 7.46
N PRO A 84 -2.16 -36.37 8.20
CA PRO A 84 -2.75 -37.25 9.20
C PRO A 84 -3.56 -36.50 10.25
N LEU A 85 -4.74 -37.04 10.62
CA LEU A 85 -5.68 -36.38 11.55
C LEU A 85 -5.13 -36.27 12.98
N ASN A 86 -4.55 -37.32 13.51
CA ASN A 86 -4.02 -37.40 14.87
C ASN A 86 -2.57 -37.90 14.83
N PRO A 87 -1.62 -37.04 14.37
CA PRO A 87 -0.24 -37.46 14.25
C PRO A 87 0.42 -37.59 15.63
N SER A 88 1.30 -38.54 15.78
CA SER A 88 2.22 -38.62 16.93
C SER A 88 3.43 -37.70 16.68
N ALA A 89 4.05 -37.21 17.73
CA ALA A 89 5.32 -36.48 17.62
C ALA A 89 6.36 -37.32 16.86
N GLY A 90 7.02 -36.71 15.87
CA GLY A 90 7.91 -37.39 14.94
C GLY A 90 7.26 -38.01 13.72
N ALA A 91 5.93 -37.88 13.54
CA ALA A 91 5.28 -38.26 12.28
C ALA A 91 5.84 -37.42 11.11
N VAL A 92 6.09 -38.04 9.96
CA VAL A 92 6.72 -37.41 8.79
C VAL A 92 5.88 -37.65 7.55
N VAL A 93 5.67 -36.62 6.74
CA VAL A 93 5.07 -36.68 5.42
C VAL A 93 5.89 -35.84 4.46
N ALA A 94 6.21 -36.36 3.28
CA ALA A 94 6.92 -35.57 2.26
C ALA A 94 6.12 -35.52 0.96
N VAL A 95 6.31 -34.42 0.22
CA VAL A 95 5.74 -34.21 -1.12
C VAL A 95 6.82 -33.68 -2.05
N ALA A 96 6.74 -34.05 -3.33
CA ALA A 96 7.62 -33.51 -4.38
C ALA A 96 6.83 -33.24 -5.65
N ASP A 97 7.17 -32.13 -6.31
CA ASP A 97 6.57 -31.74 -7.59
C ASP A 97 7.07 -32.65 -8.72
N TYR A 98 6.19 -33.56 -9.17
CA TYR A 98 6.50 -34.51 -10.26
C TYR A 98 6.55 -33.83 -11.64
N ALA A 99 5.67 -32.83 -11.86
CA ALA A 99 5.43 -32.25 -13.17
C ALA A 99 6.04 -30.87 -13.36
N ASN A 100 6.70 -30.33 -12.34
CA ASN A 100 7.21 -28.94 -12.31
C ASN A 100 6.10 -27.92 -12.61
N THR A 101 4.96 -28.04 -11.91
CA THR A 101 3.76 -27.23 -12.15
C THR A 101 3.16 -26.58 -10.90
N TRP A 102 3.84 -26.68 -9.76
CA TRP A 102 3.34 -26.05 -8.52
C TRP A 102 3.27 -24.51 -8.59
N ASP A 103 4.08 -23.89 -9.45
CA ASP A 103 4.06 -22.45 -9.69
C ASP A 103 2.76 -21.96 -10.38
N THR A 104 2.20 -22.79 -11.26
CA THR A 104 1.00 -22.48 -12.05
C THR A 104 -0.28 -23.13 -11.50
N LYS A 105 -0.14 -24.32 -10.91
CA LYS A 105 -1.23 -25.10 -10.32
C LYS A 105 -0.79 -25.62 -8.96
N HIS A 106 -1.01 -24.82 -7.94
CA HIS A 106 -0.48 -25.05 -6.60
C HIS A 106 -0.94 -26.38 -5.99
N LEU A 107 -0.05 -27.02 -5.24
CA LEU A 107 -0.41 -28.08 -4.32
C LEU A 107 -0.73 -27.47 -2.96
N THR A 108 -1.86 -27.82 -2.36
CA THR A 108 -2.22 -27.40 -1.00
C THR A 108 -2.04 -28.54 -0.01
N ILE A 109 -1.28 -28.31 1.04
CA ILE A 109 -1.17 -29.24 2.16
C ILE A 109 -2.26 -28.88 3.16
N ALA A 110 -3.29 -29.73 3.24
CA ALA A 110 -4.41 -29.52 4.14
C ALA A 110 -4.06 -30.00 5.55
N ARG A 111 -4.11 -29.10 6.52
CA ARG A 111 -3.66 -29.28 7.91
C ARG A 111 -4.43 -30.32 8.74
N ASN A 112 -5.64 -30.68 8.31
CA ASN A 112 -6.51 -31.70 8.93
C ASN A 112 -6.66 -31.55 10.46
N GLY A 113 -6.95 -30.33 10.93
CA GLY A 113 -7.17 -30.02 12.33
C GLY A 113 -5.94 -29.61 13.13
N GLN A 114 -4.72 -29.95 12.70
CA GLN A 114 -3.47 -29.54 13.36
C GLN A 114 -2.95 -28.22 12.81
N ASN A 115 -2.05 -27.56 13.53
CA ASN A 115 -1.34 -26.38 13.01
C ASN A 115 -0.26 -26.79 12.00
N ILE A 116 0.10 -25.87 11.10
CA ILE A 116 1.32 -25.95 10.30
C ILE A 116 2.12 -24.68 10.64
N GLU A 117 3.38 -24.83 11.03
CA GLU A 117 4.28 -23.73 11.46
C GLU A 117 3.68 -22.85 12.60
N GLY A 118 2.82 -23.44 13.42
CA GLY A 118 2.11 -22.74 14.48
C GLY A 118 0.87 -21.96 14.03
N ALA A 119 0.53 -22.01 12.75
CA ALA A 119 -0.65 -21.34 12.21
C ALA A 119 -1.80 -22.33 11.93
N ALA A 120 -3.03 -21.92 12.20
CA ALA A 120 -4.23 -22.68 11.88
C ALA A 120 -4.65 -22.51 10.39
N SER A 121 -3.69 -22.56 9.47
CA SER A 121 -3.87 -22.40 8.02
C SER A 121 -3.23 -23.57 7.26
N ASN A 122 -3.76 -23.85 6.06
CA ASN A 122 -3.16 -24.80 5.14
C ASN A 122 -1.85 -24.22 4.58
N PHE A 123 -0.98 -25.11 4.11
CA PHE A 123 0.28 -24.72 3.48
C PHE A 123 0.15 -24.86 1.95
N VAL A 124 0.64 -23.88 1.20
CA VAL A 124 0.59 -23.89 -0.27
C VAL A 124 2.00 -24.06 -0.83
N CYS A 125 2.19 -25.12 -1.61
CA CYS A 125 3.40 -25.35 -2.40
C CYS A 125 3.21 -24.68 -3.77
N ASN A 126 4.00 -23.65 -4.05
CA ASN A 126 3.89 -22.82 -5.26
C ASN A 126 5.23 -22.62 -5.98
N ILE A 127 6.21 -23.50 -5.72
CA ILE A 127 7.54 -23.42 -6.34
C ILE A 127 7.72 -24.60 -7.27
N GLU A 128 8.02 -24.30 -8.52
CA GLU A 128 8.34 -25.28 -9.56
C GLU A 128 9.48 -26.20 -9.11
N GLY A 129 9.28 -27.52 -9.25
CA GLY A 129 10.27 -28.53 -8.90
C GLY A 129 10.54 -28.65 -7.40
N GLY A 130 9.69 -28.09 -6.55
CA GLY A 130 9.84 -28.10 -5.10
C GLY A 130 9.70 -29.50 -4.48
N ALA A 131 10.35 -29.72 -3.34
CA ALA A 131 10.15 -30.90 -2.49
C ALA A 131 10.18 -30.44 -1.02
N ILE A 132 9.20 -30.88 -0.24
CA ILE A 132 9.03 -30.45 1.15
C ILE A 132 8.74 -31.66 2.03
N THR A 133 9.39 -31.71 3.20
CA THR A 133 9.13 -32.71 4.24
C THR A 133 8.50 -32.00 5.44
N PHE A 134 7.39 -32.54 5.93
CA PHE A 134 6.68 -32.07 7.12
C PHE A 134 6.90 -33.05 8.26
N VAL A 135 7.34 -32.54 9.41
CA VAL A 135 7.50 -33.30 10.65
C VAL A 135 6.55 -32.75 11.70
N PHE A 136 5.72 -33.60 12.30
CA PHE A 136 4.83 -33.18 13.40
C PHE A 136 5.64 -33.11 14.70
N VAL A 137 5.62 -31.99 15.37
CA VAL A 137 6.36 -31.74 16.60
C VAL A 137 5.44 -31.85 17.82
N ASP A 138 4.42 -31.00 17.89
CA ASP A 138 3.48 -30.91 19.01
C ASP A 138 2.17 -30.23 18.58
N ALA A 139 1.20 -30.12 19.52
CA ALA A 139 -0.08 -29.47 19.22
C ALA A 139 0.02 -27.94 19.06
N THR A 140 1.08 -27.30 19.53
CA THR A 140 1.25 -25.83 19.50
C THR A 140 1.80 -25.41 18.13
N LYS A 141 2.90 -26.01 17.72
CA LYS A 141 3.54 -25.73 16.41
C LYS A 141 2.93 -26.56 15.29
N GLY A 142 2.49 -27.77 15.61
CA GLY A 142 1.93 -28.70 14.63
C GLY A 142 3.01 -29.29 13.74
N TRP A 143 2.78 -29.25 12.45
CA TRP A 143 3.70 -29.69 11.41
C TRP A 143 4.73 -28.63 11.09
N ILE A 144 6.00 -29.00 11.05
CA ILE A 144 7.12 -28.15 10.68
C ILE A 144 7.70 -28.63 9.35
N ALA A 145 7.91 -27.75 8.41
CA ALA A 145 8.59 -28.04 7.16
C ALA A 145 10.12 -27.99 7.37
N THR A 146 10.83 -29.08 7.00
CA THR A 146 12.24 -29.26 7.37
C THR A 146 13.22 -29.18 6.20
N ASN A 147 12.78 -29.26 4.95
CA ASN A 147 13.66 -29.37 3.79
C ASN A 147 13.49 -28.24 2.76
N SER A 148 12.76 -27.17 3.07
CA SER A 148 12.77 -26.03 2.18
C SER A 148 13.99 -25.15 2.49
N GLY A 149 14.85 -24.96 1.52
CA GLY A 149 16.09 -24.20 1.70
C GLY A 149 15.90 -22.69 1.81
N ASN A 150 14.64 -22.21 1.84
CA ASN A 150 14.31 -20.79 1.89
C ASN A 150 13.14 -20.56 2.84
N THR A 151 13.28 -19.63 3.78
CA THR A 151 12.24 -19.28 4.75
C THR A 151 10.96 -18.72 4.11
N THR A 152 11.02 -18.26 2.86
CA THR A 152 9.84 -17.83 2.09
C THR A 152 9.00 -19.00 1.57
N ASP A 153 9.59 -20.19 1.44
CA ASP A 153 8.96 -21.39 0.88
C ASP A 153 8.21 -22.22 1.93
N VAL A 154 8.45 -21.91 3.20
CA VAL A 154 7.97 -22.68 4.36
C VAL A 154 6.63 -22.22 4.89
N PHE A 155 6.15 -21.06 4.45
CA PHE A 155 4.94 -20.48 5.02
C PHE A 155 3.81 -20.46 4.00
N GLY A 156 2.67 -21.09 4.36
CA GLY A 156 1.41 -20.87 3.66
C GLY A 156 1.08 -19.38 3.49
N GLU A 157 -0.05 -19.06 2.87
CA GLU A 157 -0.47 -17.69 2.67
C GLU A 157 -0.34 -16.86 3.95
N ARG A 158 0.51 -15.86 3.89
CA ARG A 158 0.64 -14.85 4.96
C ARG A 158 0.25 -13.51 4.42
N TYR A 159 -0.53 -12.82 5.20
CA TYR A 159 -1.04 -11.50 4.90
C TYR A 159 -0.46 -10.46 5.85
N ILE A 160 -0.51 -9.20 5.43
CA ILE A 160 -0.06 -8.09 6.26
C ILE A 160 -0.96 -7.96 7.50
N THR A 161 -0.33 -7.87 8.68
CA THR A 161 -0.99 -7.47 9.92
C THR A 161 -0.37 -6.18 10.41
N ALA A 162 -1.18 -5.13 10.51
CA ALA A 162 -0.71 -3.82 10.93
C ALA A 162 -1.73 -3.08 11.78
N THR A 163 -1.23 -2.09 12.52
CA THR A 163 -2.00 -1.15 13.35
C THR A 163 -1.62 0.30 13.02
N GLY A 164 -2.40 1.25 13.51
CA GLY A 164 -2.17 2.68 13.31
C GLY A 164 -3.24 3.33 12.43
N GLY A 165 -3.18 4.65 12.33
CA GLY A 165 -4.16 5.48 11.63
C GLY A 165 -5.24 6.05 12.55
N ASN A 166 -5.85 7.15 12.10
CA ASN A 166 -6.99 7.79 12.77
C ASN A 166 -8.28 6.99 12.55
N ALA A 167 -8.34 6.24 11.44
CA ALA A 167 -9.41 5.28 11.16
C ALA A 167 -8.82 4.01 10.50
N VAL A 168 -9.39 2.85 10.84
CA VAL A 168 -9.08 1.57 10.21
C VAL A 168 -10.39 0.97 9.72
N ILE A 169 -10.45 0.65 8.43
CA ILE A 169 -11.66 0.17 7.76
C ILE A 169 -11.37 -1.21 7.19
N THR A 170 -12.26 -2.16 7.45
CA THR A 170 -12.22 -3.50 6.85
C THR A 170 -13.36 -3.61 5.83
N CYS A 171 -13.02 -4.00 4.60
CA CYS A 171 -13.99 -4.20 3.52
C CYS A 171 -13.58 -5.42 2.69
N GLY A 172 -14.37 -6.50 2.80
CA GLY A 172 -14.01 -7.79 2.20
C GLY A 172 -12.65 -8.28 2.71
N ASN A 173 -11.77 -8.65 1.81
CA ASN A 173 -10.43 -9.14 2.13
C ASN A 173 -9.39 -8.01 2.33
N TYR A 174 -9.83 -6.76 2.40
CA TYR A 174 -8.93 -5.60 2.46
C TYR A 174 -9.10 -4.81 3.75
N LYS A 175 -7.97 -4.26 4.21
CA LYS A 175 -7.90 -3.33 5.33
C LYS A 175 -7.29 -2.02 4.87
N THR A 176 -7.92 -0.91 5.28
CA THR A 176 -7.51 0.44 4.91
C THR A 176 -7.23 1.24 6.18
N HIS A 177 -6.04 1.80 6.29
CA HIS A 177 -5.62 2.70 7.37
C HIS A 177 -5.59 4.13 6.84
N ILE A 178 -6.26 5.05 7.54
CA ILE A 178 -6.39 6.46 7.17
C ILE A 178 -5.71 7.33 8.21
N PHE A 179 -4.80 8.19 7.75
CA PHE A 179 -4.07 9.14 8.58
C PHE A 179 -4.45 10.57 8.15
N THR A 180 -5.11 11.30 9.04
CA THR A 180 -5.45 12.72 8.89
C THR A 180 -4.52 13.63 9.67
N GLY A 181 -3.51 13.05 10.32
CA GLY A 181 -2.43 13.71 11.06
C GLY A 181 -1.21 12.79 11.12
N PRO A 182 -0.06 13.27 11.62
CA PRO A 182 1.13 12.45 11.82
C PRO A 182 0.84 11.23 12.69
N GLY A 183 1.49 10.11 12.39
CA GLY A 183 1.28 8.85 13.12
C GLY A 183 2.28 7.78 12.70
N THR A 184 1.96 6.53 13.03
CA THR A 184 2.79 5.38 12.68
C THR A 184 1.93 4.26 12.12
N PHE A 185 2.30 3.74 10.96
CA PHE A 185 1.79 2.49 10.43
C PHE A 185 2.72 1.37 10.91
N CYS A 186 2.28 0.61 11.91
CA CYS A 186 3.09 -0.42 12.55
C CYS A 186 2.72 -1.79 12.01
N VAL A 187 3.59 -2.37 11.19
CA VAL A 187 3.45 -3.72 10.64
C VAL A 187 4.05 -4.70 11.64
N SER A 188 3.21 -5.51 12.27
CA SER A 188 3.62 -6.56 13.21
C SER A 188 3.95 -7.88 12.51
N GLN A 189 3.35 -8.13 11.35
CA GLN A 189 3.63 -9.25 10.48
C GLN A 189 3.62 -8.80 9.03
N ALA A 190 4.69 -9.03 8.30
CA ALA A 190 4.71 -8.92 6.85
C ALA A 190 3.99 -10.12 6.24
N GLY A 191 3.38 -9.90 5.08
CA GLY A 191 2.89 -10.99 4.24
C GLY A 191 4.03 -11.74 3.55
N ASN A 192 3.66 -12.60 2.61
CA ASN A 192 4.59 -13.28 1.72
C ASN A 192 4.02 -13.35 0.30
N SER A 193 4.79 -13.88 -0.65
CA SER A 193 4.38 -13.99 -2.06
C SER A 193 3.15 -14.88 -2.29
N ALA A 194 2.88 -15.85 -1.42
CA ALA A 194 1.71 -16.71 -1.51
C ALA A 194 0.43 -16.01 -1.02
N GLY A 195 0.55 -15.15 -0.01
CA GLY A 195 -0.51 -14.27 0.46
C GLY A 195 -0.44 -12.88 -0.19
N GLU A 196 -0.02 -11.89 0.56
CA GLU A 196 0.23 -10.53 0.06
C GLU A 196 1.15 -9.77 1.02
N ASP A 197 2.27 -9.27 0.52
CA ASP A 197 3.26 -8.50 1.26
C ASP A 197 3.35 -7.03 0.83
N THR A 198 2.50 -6.63 -0.10
CA THR A 198 2.54 -5.31 -0.73
C THR A 198 1.31 -4.49 -0.35
N ALA A 199 1.53 -3.27 0.10
CA ALA A 199 0.48 -2.30 0.39
C ALA A 199 0.36 -1.27 -0.74
N ASP A 200 -0.88 -1.00 -1.16
CA ASP A 200 -1.20 0.15 -1.98
C ASP A 200 -1.29 1.41 -1.11
N TYR A 201 -0.95 2.54 -1.68
CA TYR A 201 -0.90 3.81 -0.97
C TYR A 201 -1.64 4.93 -1.73
N PHE A 202 -2.11 5.89 -0.95
CA PHE A 202 -2.57 7.17 -1.42
C PHE A 202 -1.99 8.24 -0.49
N VAL A 203 -1.16 9.13 -1.04
CA VAL A 203 -0.44 10.15 -0.27
C VAL A 203 -0.69 11.50 -0.92
N VAL A 204 -1.45 12.34 -0.24
CA VAL A 204 -1.71 13.72 -0.65
C VAL A 204 -1.04 14.68 0.32
N ALA A 205 -0.22 15.57 -0.20
CA ALA A 205 0.40 16.62 0.57
C ALA A 205 -0.59 17.77 0.87
N ALA A 206 -0.20 18.68 1.70
CA ALA A 206 -1.02 19.87 1.99
C ALA A 206 -1.01 20.87 0.83
N GLY A 207 -2.11 21.59 0.67
CA GLY A 207 -2.23 22.68 -0.28
C GLY A 207 -1.51 23.95 0.19
N GLY A 208 -1.16 24.83 -0.74
CA GLY A 208 -0.60 26.16 -0.47
C GLY A 208 -1.64 27.18 -0.01
N GLY A 209 -1.22 28.16 0.77
CA GLY A 209 -2.04 29.30 1.15
C GLY A 209 -2.28 30.27 0.00
N GLY A 210 -3.37 31.03 0.05
CA GLY A 210 -3.70 32.06 -0.93
C GLY A 210 -2.85 33.33 -0.74
N GLY A 211 -2.62 34.05 -1.82
CA GLY A 211 -1.97 35.37 -1.80
C GLY A 211 -2.95 36.49 -1.44
N LEU A 212 -2.46 37.51 -0.71
CA LEU A 212 -3.18 38.73 -0.39
C LEU A 212 -2.55 39.90 -1.12
N ASP A 213 -3.34 40.69 -1.84
CA ASP A 213 -2.89 42.00 -2.33
C ASP A 213 -3.49 43.12 -1.49
N THR A 214 -2.62 43.99 -0.99
CA THR A 214 -3.00 45.16 -0.15
C THR A 214 -2.76 46.50 -0.84
N TYR A 215 -2.37 46.50 -2.13
CA TYR A 215 -2.10 47.72 -2.87
C TYR A 215 -3.39 48.45 -3.23
N PRO A 216 -3.46 49.80 -3.09
CA PRO A 216 -4.60 50.58 -3.55
C PRO A 216 -4.80 50.47 -5.06
N GLY A 217 -5.97 49.97 -5.46
CA GLY A 217 -6.29 49.72 -6.86
C GLY A 217 -6.90 48.31 -7.05
N SER A 218 -7.13 47.91 -8.27
CA SER A 218 -7.82 46.63 -8.58
C SER A 218 -6.90 45.42 -8.65
N ARG A 219 -5.89 45.29 -7.80
CA ARG A 219 -4.93 44.18 -7.82
C ARG A 219 -5.44 42.97 -7.04
N ILE A 220 -5.05 41.79 -7.44
CA ILE A 220 -5.69 40.52 -7.02
C ILE A 220 -4.63 39.49 -6.68
N GLY A 221 -4.69 38.95 -5.45
CA GLY A 221 -3.82 37.84 -5.04
C GLY A 221 -4.11 36.55 -5.78
N GLY A 222 -3.06 35.76 -6.09
CA GLY A 222 -3.17 34.49 -6.76
C GLY A 222 -3.66 33.36 -5.84
N GLY A 223 -4.28 32.33 -6.43
CA GLY A 223 -4.69 31.12 -5.72
C GLY A 223 -3.50 30.23 -5.33
N GLY A 224 -3.57 29.54 -4.20
CA GLY A 224 -2.61 28.52 -3.77
C GLY A 224 -2.72 27.24 -4.59
N GLY A 225 -1.62 26.54 -4.85
CA GLY A 225 -1.61 25.26 -5.53
C GLY A 225 -2.12 24.11 -4.64
N GLY A 226 -2.77 23.11 -5.21
CA GLY A 226 -3.08 21.85 -4.52
C GLY A 226 -1.82 21.10 -4.09
N GLY A 227 -1.92 20.29 -3.07
CA GLY A 227 -0.85 19.39 -2.65
C GLY A 227 -0.52 18.35 -3.73
N GLY A 228 0.69 17.82 -3.69
CA GLY A 228 1.05 16.70 -4.56
C GLY A 228 0.15 15.50 -4.32
N PHE A 229 -0.09 14.73 -5.35
CA PHE A 229 -0.99 13.57 -5.37
C PHE A 229 -0.23 12.35 -5.84
N ARG A 230 -0.05 11.35 -4.95
CA ARG A 230 0.67 10.11 -5.25
C ARG A 230 -0.21 8.93 -4.88
N ILE A 231 -0.39 8.00 -5.82
CA ILE A 231 -1.29 6.85 -5.63
C ILE A 231 -0.74 5.60 -6.31
N SER A 232 -0.91 4.45 -5.65
CA SER A 232 -0.73 3.14 -6.27
C SER A 232 -2.02 2.31 -6.19
N ASN A 233 -2.25 1.52 -7.21
CA ASN A 233 -3.30 0.51 -7.24
C ASN A 233 -2.94 -0.56 -8.27
N CYS A 234 -2.66 -1.77 -7.83
CA CYS A 234 -2.55 -2.93 -8.72
C CYS A 234 -3.92 -3.61 -8.82
N ALA A 235 -4.54 -3.54 -9.99
CA ALA A 235 -5.91 -4.04 -10.18
C ALA A 235 -6.07 -5.53 -9.83
N THR A 236 -5.08 -6.37 -10.16
CA THR A 236 -5.08 -7.80 -9.84
C THR A 236 -4.98 -8.06 -8.34
N ARG A 237 -4.22 -7.23 -7.60
CA ARG A 237 -4.06 -7.33 -6.16
C ARG A 237 -5.22 -6.67 -5.41
N SER A 238 -5.66 -5.50 -5.85
CA SER A 238 -6.63 -4.67 -5.13
C SER A 238 -8.09 -5.00 -5.45
N GLY A 239 -8.35 -5.72 -6.53
CA GLY A 239 -9.71 -5.95 -7.04
C GLY A 239 -10.41 -4.71 -7.57
N ILE A 240 -9.72 -3.57 -7.70
CA ILE A 240 -10.27 -2.31 -8.22
C ILE A 240 -9.77 -2.10 -9.65
N ALA A 241 -10.69 -2.07 -10.60
CA ALA A 241 -10.36 -1.89 -12.00
C ALA A 241 -9.77 -0.49 -12.29
N THR A 242 -8.81 -0.43 -13.21
CA THR A 242 -8.12 0.80 -13.60
C THR A 242 -9.04 1.93 -14.10
N PRO A 243 -10.16 1.69 -14.82
CA PRO A 243 -10.99 2.78 -15.34
C PRO A 243 -11.65 3.67 -14.27
N VAL A 244 -11.76 3.18 -13.02
CA VAL A 244 -12.34 3.95 -11.90
C VAL A 244 -11.26 4.57 -11.00
N MET A 245 -9.99 4.49 -11.37
CA MET A 245 -8.87 5.11 -10.69
C MET A 245 -8.29 6.25 -11.52
N SER A 246 -7.69 7.22 -10.84
CA SER A 246 -6.98 8.33 -11.50
C SER A 246 -5.99 7.85 -12.57
N PRO A 247 -5.83 8.56 -13.69
CA PRO A 247 -4.76 8.29 -14.66
C PRO A 247 -3.34 8.47 -14.08
N LEU A 248 -3.22 9.08 -12.89
CA LEU A 248 -1.95 9.25 -12.17
C LEU A 248 -1.57 8.02 -11.33
N VAL A 249 -2.35 6.93 -11.39
CA VAL A 249 -2.09 5.71 -10.63
C VAL A 249 -0.84 4.98 -11.13
N THR A 250 -0.02 4.50 -10.20
CA THR A 250 1.03 3.51 -10.48
C THR A 250 0.55 2.12 -10.05
N THR A 251 0.99 1.08 -10.74
CA THR A 251 0.66 -0.31 -10.40
C THR A 251 1.56 -0.89 -9.29
N THR A 252 2.64 -0.18 -8.95
CA THR A 252 3.63 -0.63 -7.96
C THR A 252 3.29 -0.08 -6.58
N GLY A 253 2.89 -0.95 -5.66
CA GLY A 253 2.74 -0.66 -4.24
C GLY A 253 4.08 -0.68 -3.50
N ILE A 254 4.04 -0.68 -2.19
CA ILE A 254 5.21 -0.81 -1.31
C ILE A 254 5.20 -2.20 -0.67
N THR A 255 6.24 -2.99 -0.94
CA THR A 255 6.50 -4.20 -0.17
C THR A 255 6.89 -3.79 1.25
N VAL A 256 6.13 -4.28 2.23
CA VAL A 256 6.32 -3.94 3.63
C VAL A 256 7.06 -5.04 4.38
N THR A 257 7.84 -4.65 5.37
CA THR A 257 8.49 -5.55 6.33
C THR A 257 7.88 -5.35 7.71
N ALA A 258 8.10 -6.29 8.63
CA ALA A 258 7.62 -6.20 10.01
C ALA A 258 8.39 -5.09 10.76
N THR A 259 7.95 -3.86 10.58
CA THR A 259 8.55 -2.65 11.18
C THR A 259 7.52 -1.53 11.33
N ALA A 260 7.91 -0.48 12.01
CA ALA A 260 7.13 0.73 12.18
C ALA A 260 7.48 1.75 11.08
N TYR A 261 6.50 2.16 10.30
CA TYR A 261 6.64 3.19 9.27
C TYR A 261 6.08 4.51 9.80
N PRO A 262 6.91 5.53 10.01
CA PRO A 262 6.43 6.84 10.40
C PRO A 262 5.63 7.46 9.26
N ILE A 263 4.48 8.05 9.57
CA ILE A 263 3.61 8.76 8.65
C ILE A 263 3.68 10.24 8.95
N THR A 264 4.00 11.04 7.94
CA THR A 264 3.87 12.48 7.99
C THR A 264 2.68 12.92 7.16
N VAL A 265 1.79 13.70 7.76
CA VAL A 265 0.68 14.36 7.05
C VAL A 265 0.96 15.86 7.06
N GLY A 266 1.05 16.45 5.87
CA GLY A 266 1.40 17.87 5.70
C GLY A 266 0.35 18.79 6.28
N ALA A 267 0.79 19.85 6.99
CA ALA A 267 -0.05 20.96 7.39
C ALA A 267 -0.18 21.97 6.23
N GLY A 268 -1.37 22.55 6.09
CA GLY A 268 -1.67 23.56 5.06
C GLY A 268 -0.75 24.76 5.09
N GLY A 269 -0.50 25.34 3.93
CA GLY A 269 0.27 26.58 3.79
C GLY A 269 -0.42 27.74 4.50
N THR A 270 0.36 28.62 5.09
CA THR A 270 -0.14 29.83 5.76
C THR A 270 -0.78 30.81 4.78
N ALA A 271 -1.81 31.50 5.20
CA ALA A 271 -2.42 32.59 4.44
C ALA A 271 -1.44 33.75 4.22
N GLY A 272 -1.47 34.37 3.06
CA GLY A 272 -0.92 35.71 2.90
C GLY A 272 -1.71 36.69 3.79
N SER A 273 -1.06 37.38 4.71
CA SER A 273 -1.73 38.24 5.69
C SER A 273 -0.97 39.55 5.92
N GLY A 274 -1.69 40.65 6.11
CA GLY A 274 -1.13 41.99 6.41
C GLY A 274 -2.12 43.08 6.11
N THR A 275 -1.82 44.28 6.64
CA THR A 275 -2.66 45.50 6.48
C THR A 275 -1.98 46.58 5.67
N SER A 276 -0.70 46.41 5.35
CA SER A 276 0.12 47.43 4.66
C SER A 276 0.67 46.88 3.34
N SER A 277 0.81 47.78 2.35
CA SER A 277 1.56 47.49 1.12
C SER A 277 3.03 47.24 1.46
N PRO A 278 3.69 46.26 0.83
CA PRO A 278 3.29 45.46 -0.33
C PRO A 278 2.42 44.26 0.05
N GLY A 279 1.72 43.69 -0.93
CA GLY A 279 0.95 42.44 -0.78
C GLY A 279 1.78 41.28 -0.27
N VAL A 280 1.16 40.30 0.36
CA VAL A 280 1.84 39.15 0.99
C VAL A 280 1.45 37.84 0.32
N SER A 281 2.47 37.08 -0.05
CA SER A 281 2.26 35.74 -0.61
C SER A 281 1.84 34.73 0.46
N GLY A 282 1.02 33.77 0.08
CA GLY A 282 0.74 32.60 0.89
C GLY A 282 1.96 31.70 1.04
N GLY A 283 2.00 30.92 2.13
CA GLY A 283 3.02 29.91 2.37
C GLY A 283 2.79 28.64 1.54
N ARG A 284 3.85 27.88 1.32
CA ARG A 284 3.75 26.53 0.73
C ARG A 284 3.09 25.57 1.72
N GLY A 285 2.36 24.59 1.22
CA GLY A 285 1.95 23.43 2.00
C GLY A 285 3.14 22.55 2.40
N ASN A 286 2.97 21.78 3.45
CA ASN A 286 3.98 20.80 3.88
C ASN A 286 3.81 19.47 3.16
N ASN A 287 4.90 18.72 3.07
CA ASN A 287 4.91 17.40 2.46
C ASN A 287 4.14 16.36 3.31
N SER A 288 3.54 15.38 2.64
CA SER A 288 3.10 14.13 3.26
C SER A 288 4.02 12.99 2.85
N ILE A 289 4.32 12.07 3.80
CA ILE A 289 5.32 11.02 3.58
C ILE A 289 4.80 9.69 4.12
N PHE A 290 4.93 8.65 3.30
CA PHE A 290 4.83 7.24 3.69
C PHE A 290 6.01 6.47 3.10
N SER A 291 6.86 5.90 3.95
CA SER A 291 8.06 5.17 3.54
C SER A 291 8.93 6.00 2.58
N ILE A 292 9.16 5.51 1.37
CA ILE A 292 9.92 6.18 0.30
C ILE A 292 9.06 7.15 -0.53
N ILE A 293 7.75 7.19 -0.29
CA ILE A 293 6.84 8.03 -1.04
C ILE A 293 6.73 9.39 -0.36
N THR A 294 7.25 10.41 -1.02
CA THR A 294 7.06 11.81 -0.63
C THR A 294 6.13 12.48 -1.64
N SER A 295 5.04 13.03 -1.14
CA SER A 295 4.17 13.95 -1.87
C SER A 295 4.50 15.37 -1.44
N THR A 296 4.74 16.26 -2.41
CA THR A 296 5.24 17.60 -2.14
C THR A 296 4.09 18.59 -1.89
N GLY A 297 4.23 19.45 -0.89
CA GLY A 297 3.25 20.50 -0.60
C GLY A 297 3.00 21.43 -1.79
N GLY A 298 1.77 21.91 -1.89
CA GLY A 298 1.36 22.87 -2.92
C GLY A 298 2.06 24.22 -2.78
N GLY A 299 2.28 24.89 -3.90
CA GLY A 299 2.87 26.24 -3.93
C GLY A 299 1.92 27.29 -3.36
N GLY A 300 2.43 28.26 -2.61
CA GLY A 300 1.63 29.39 -2.13
C GLY A 300 1.25 30.38 -3.25
N GLY A 301 0.08 30.97 -3.16
CA GLY A 301 -0.37 32.03 -4.08
C GLY A 301 0.42 33.32 -3.86
N GLY A 302 0.75 34.01 -4.93
CA GLY A 302 1.52 35.28 -4.88
C GLY A 302 0.67 36.45 -4.50
N GLY A 303 1.22 37.31 -3.64
CA GLY A 303 0.79 38.71 -3.43
C GLY A 303 1.68 39.68 -4.22
N HIS A 304 1.24 40.93 -4.37
CA HIS A 304 2.04 41.92 -5.07
C HIS A 304 3.21 42.43 -4.21
N THR A 305 4.42 42.29 -4.67
CA THR A 305 5.62 42.97 -4.13
C THR A 305 6.20 43.90 -5.19
N PRO A 306 6.15 45.25 -5.02
CA PRO A 306 6.78 46.18 -5.96
C PRO A 306 8.31 46.10 -5.81
N GLY A 307 9.02 45.90 -6.91
CA GLY A 307 10.48 46.05 -7.01
C GLY A 307 11.21 44.86 -7.59
N PRO A 308 12.36 45.09 -8.27
CA PRO A 308 13.24 44.04 -8.75
C PRO A 308 13.91 43.40 -7.54
N GLY A 309 13.65 42.10 -7.33
CA GLY A 309 14.27 41.31 -6.28
C GLY A 309 13.38 40.88 -5.11
N GLY A 310 12.09 41.07 -5.21
CA GLY A 310 11.16 40.43 -4.23
C GLY A 310 11.30 38.89 -4.25
N PRO A 311 11.53 38.24 -3.10
CA PRO A 311 11.98 36.85 -3.01
C PRO A 311 10.94 35.79 -3.36
N THR A 312 9.80 36.12 -3.96
CA THR A 312 8.65 35.19 -3.97
C THR A 312 7.89 35.09 -5.30
N CYS A 313 8.60 35.23 -6.43
CA CYS A 313 7.97 35.22 -7.74
C CYS A 313 7.51 33.84 -8.21
N GLN A 314 8.06 32.76 -7.69
CA GLN A 314 7.69 31.40 -8.05
C GLN A 314 7.50 30.57 -6.78
N THR A 315 6.33 29.99 -6.65
CA THR A 315 6.07 29.03 -5.60
C THR A 315 5.78 27.65 -6.21
N PRO A 316 6.86 26.95 -6.67
CA PRO A 316 6.70 25.60 -7.20
C PRO A 316 6.27 24.66 -6.07
N GLY A 317 5.61 23.57 -6.43
CA GLY A 317 5.14 22.61 -5.45
C GLY A 317 4.70 21.30 -6.08
N GLY A 318 3.97 20.49 -5.34
CA GLY A 318 3.22 19.37 -5.90
C GLY A 318 2.35 19.88 -7.04
N SER A 319 1.50 20.88 -6.77
CA SER A 319 0.96 21.77 -7.80
C SER A 319 1.44 23.21 -7.53
N GLY A 320 1.58 24.00 -8.59
CA GLY A 320 2.13 25.35 -8.50
C GLY A 320 1.15 26.38 -7.92
N GLY A 321 1.63 27.34 -7.13
CA GLY A 321 0.85 28.51 -6.70
C GLY A 321 0.80 29.58 -7.80
N ALA A 322 -0.36 30.22 -7.95
CA ALA A 322 -0.58 31.21 -8.97
C ALA A 322 -0.02 32.59 -8.58
N PHE A 323 0.14 33.43 -9.58
CA PHE A 323 0.78 34.71 -9.46
C PHE A 323 -0.07 35.82 -10.08
N GLN A 324 0.18 37.08 -9.71
CA GLN A 324 -0.38 38.25 -10.35
C GLN A 324 0.52 38.68 -11.53
N GLY A 325 -0.05 38.98 -12.69
CA GLY A 325 0.69 39.45 -13.85
C GLY A 325 1.45 40.78 -13.66
N ALA A 326 2.32 41.10 -14.63
CA ALA A 326 3.04 42.35 -14.78
C ALA A 326 4.16 42.69 -13.78
N ILE A 327 4.85 41.70 -13.23
CA ILE A 327 6.12 41.92 -12.55
C ILE A 327 7.26 41.25 -13.35
N PRO A 328 8.50 41.79 -13.30
CA PRO A 328 9.62 41.24 -14.06
C PRO A 328 9.98 39.77 -13.80
N CYS A 329 9.36 39.15 -12.81
CA CYS A 329 9.55 37.78 -12.46
C CYS A 329 8.63 36.78 -13.21
N GLY A 330 7.70 37.20 -13.98
CA GLY A 330 6.89 36.66 -15.07
C GLY A 330 6.59 35.17 -15.22
N THR A 331 6.80 34.29 -14.26
CA THR A 331 6.51 32.87 -14.44
C THR A 331 5.60 32.33 -13.33
N LYS A 332 4.55 31.61 -13.78
CA LYS A 332 3.65 30.84 -12.91
C LYS A 332 4.40 29.82 -12.09
N GLY A 333 3.89 29.47 -10.91
CA GLY A 333 4.44 28.39 -10.10
C GLY A 333 4.37 27.06 -10.85
N LEU A 334 5.49 26.35 -10.89
CA LEU A 334 5.59 25.05 -11.53
C LEU A 334 5.02 23.96 -10.62
N GLY A 335 4.21 23.09 -11.18
CA GLY A 335 3.79 21.84 -10.57
C GLY A 335 4.84 20.75 -10.73
N ASN A 336 4.57 19.57 -10.15
CA ASN A 336 5.45 18.41 -10.19
C ASN A 336 6.91 18.74 -9.84
N THR A 337 7.10 19.50 -8.75
CA THR A 337 8.42 19.94 -8.31
C THR A 337 8.70 19.52 -6.87
N PRO A 338 9.70 18.64 -6.63
CA PRO A 338 10.59 18.00 -7.63
C PRO A 338 9.82 17.06 -8.58
N PRO A 339 10.34 16.82 -9.80
CA PRO A 339 9.66 16.00 -10.79
C PRO A 339 9.60 14.53 -10.34
N VAL A 340 8.43 13.92 -10.53
CA VAL A 340 8.17 12.49 -10.30
C VAL A 340 7.31 11.95 -11.44
N SER A 341 7.29 10.63 -11.61
CA SER A 341 6.45 9.94 -12.58
C SER A 341 5.59 8.88 -11.85
N PRO A 342 4.27 8.85 -12.12
CA PRO A 342 3.46 9.89 -12.78
C PRO A 342 3.56 11.25 -12.08
N PRO A 343 3.25 12.37 -12.78
CA PRO A 343 3.36 13.71 -12.20
C PRO A 343 2.41 13.88 -11.01
N GLN A 344 2.89 14.55 -9.95
CA GLN A 344 2.12 14.72 -8.71
C GLN A 344 1.21 15.96 -8.71
N GLY A 345 1.24 16.77 -9.78
CA GLY A 345 0.40 17.95 -9.95
C GLY A 345 0.83 18.82 -11.12
N ASN A 346 0.09 19.90 -11.36
CA ASN A 346 0.22 20.75 -12.52
C ASN A 346 0.61 22.18 -12.16
N ASN A 347 1.01 22.94 -13.18
CA ASN A 347 1.34 24.36 -13.07
C ASN A 347 0.12 25.19 -12.68
N ALA A 348 0.37 26.32 -12.07
CA ALA A 348 -0.63 27.39 -11.92
C ALA A 348 -0.98 28.02 -13.26
N GLY A 349 -2.08 28.78 -13.27
CA GLY A 349 -2.44 29.68 -14.37
C GLY A 349 -1.62 30.95 -14.39
N ASP A 350 -1.56 31.59 -15.54
CA ASP A 350 -0.90 32.86 -15.71
C ASP A 350 -1.76 34.01 -15.13
N GLY A 351 -1.13 34.98 -14.53
CA GLY A 351 -1.77 36.23 -14.12
C GLY A 351 -1.97 37.17 -15.33
N GLY A 352 -2.91 38.11 -15.18
CA GLY A 352 -3.20 39.12 -16.22
C GLY A 352 -2.28 40.31 -16.15
N ASP A 353 -1.89 40.82 -17.31
CA ASP A 353 -1.04 42.01 -17.49
C ASP A 353 -1.79 43.34 -17.26
N PRO A 354 -1.07 44.47 -17.15
CA PRO A 354 -1.69 45.80 -17.06
C PRO A 354 -2.67 46.06 -18.22
N PRO A 355 -3.76 46.77 -17.98
CA PRO A 355 -4.15 47.41 -16.72
C PRO A 355 -4.94 46.55 -15.74
N ALA A 356 -5.21 45.26 -16.08
CA ALA A 356 -6.14 44.43 -15.33
C ALA A 356 -5.55 43.86 -14.03
N TYR A 357 -4.25 43.61 -13.95
CA TYR A 357 -3.53 43.07 -12.77
C TYR A 357 -4.25 41.93 -12.02
N SER A 358 -4.82 40.98 -12.77
CA SER A 358 -5.57 39.86 -12.22
C SER A 358 -4.66 38.67 -11.86
N GLY A 359 -5.01 37.92 -10.82
CA GLY A 359 -4.31 36.73 -10.41
C GLY A 359 -4.75 35.46 -11.19
N GLY A 360 -3.83 34.55 -11.49
CA GLY A 360 -4.16 33.23 -12.01
C GLY A 360 -4.70 32.30 -10.92
N GLY A 361 -5.33 31.20 -11.29
CA GLY A 361 -5.72 30.12 -10.38
C GLY A 361 -4.54 29.20 -10.06
N GLY A 362 -4.49 28.63 -8.86
CA GLY A 362 -3.51 27.62 -8.46
C GLY A 362 -3.68 26.32 -9.26
N GLY A 363 -2.58 25.59 -9.54
CA GLY A 363 -2.63 24.29 -10.18
C GLY A 363 -3.30 23.24 -9.29
N GLY A 364 -3.98 22.27 -9.87
CA GLY A 364 -4.50 21.09 -9.20
C GLY A 364 -3.75 19.82 -9.60
N ALA A 365 -4.01 18.71 -8.94
CA ALA A 365 -3.37 17.45 -9.28
C ALA A 365 -3.77 16.93 -10.67
N GLY A 366 -5.01 17.19 -11.10
CA GLY A 366 -5.58 16.72 -12.37
C GLY A 366 -5.49 17.74 -13.51
N ALA A 367 -5.41 19.04 -13.21
CA ALA A 367 -5.42 20.09 -14.22
C ALA A 367 -4.55 21.30 -13.84
N VAL A 368 -4.11 22.03 -14.84
CA VAL A 368 -3.48 23.34 -14.68
C VAL A 368 -4.49 24.34 -14.12
N GLY A 369 -4.00 25.35 -13.41
CA GLY A 369 -4.84 26.49 -13.00
C GLY A 369 -5.30 27.33 -14.17
N GLY A 370 -6.46 27.96 -14.04
CA GLY A 370 -7.01 28.88 -15.03
C GLY A 370 -6.16 30.15 -15.13
N ASN A 371 -5.98 30.63 -16.35
CA ASN A 371 -5.35 31.93 -16.58
C ASN A 371 -6.31 33.04 -16.18
N ALA A 372 -5.78 34.15 -15.78
CA ALA A 372 -6.53 35.37 -15.60
C ALA A 372 -6.99 35.92 -16.97
N ASP A 373 -8.21 36.50 -17.00
CA ASP A 373 -8.73 37.19 -18.18
C ASP A 373 -8.10 38.60 -18.29
N PRO A 374 -7.50 38.96 -19.41
CA PRO A 374 -6.93 40.30 -19.58
C PRO A 374 -7.97 41.42 -19.62
N SER A 375 -9.26 41.14 -19.80
CA SER A 375 -10.34 42.14 -19.83
C SER A 375 -11.66 41.60 -19.32
N PRO A 376 -12.28 42.16 -18.31
CA PRO A 376 -12.03 43.28 -17.42
C PRO A 376 -11.45 42.90 -16.05
N GLY A 377 -10.42 42.09 -16.00
CA GLY A 377 -9.72 41.77 -14.78
C GLY A 377 -10.29 40.58 -13.99
N ALA A 378 -10.96 39.65 -14.63
CA ALA A 378 -11.40 38.42 -14.00
C ALA A 378 -10.18 37.53 -13.62
N GLY A 379 -10.22 36.99 -12.43
CA GLY A 379 -9.19 36.06 -11.97
C GLY A 379 -9.36 34.67 -12.59
N GLY A 380 -8.33 33.82 -12.47
CA GLY A 380 -8.36 32.44 -12.95
C GLY A 380 -8.96 31.48 -11.92
N ASP A 381 -9.70 30.47 -12.38
CA ASP A 381 -10.20 29.37 -11.56
C ASP A 381 -9.06 28.43 -11.11
N GLY A 382 -9.22 27.79 -9.97
CA GLY A 382 -8.33 26.73 -9.52
C GLY A 382 -8.37 25.48 -10.42
N GLY A 383 -7.22 24.88 -10.66
CA GLY A 383 -7.12 23.63 -11.40
C GLY A 383 -7.77 22.47 -10.65
N ALA A 384 -8.51 21.63 -11.39
CA ALA A 384 -9.13 20.44 -10.79
C ALA A 384 -8.10 19.52 -10.13
N GLY A 385 -8.46 18.93 -9.01
CA GLY A 385 -7.74 17.85 -8.38
C GLY A 385 -7.84 16.54 -9.14
N SER A 386 -7.29 15.49 -8.59
CA SER A 386 -7.43 14.15 -9.13
C SER A 386 -8.14 13.23 -8.15
N PHE A 387 -8.45 12.01 -8.54
CA PHE A 387 -9.41 11.18 -7.83
C PHE A 387 -8.93 9.76 -7.56
N LEU A 388 -9.57 9.11 -6.58
CA LEU A 388 -9.52 7.67 -6.37
C LEU A 388 -10.93 7.11 -6.19
N ALA A 389 -11.08 5.80 -6.49
CA ALA A 389 -12.37 5.12 -6.34
C ALA A 389 -12.82 5.05 -4.87
N ASP A 390 -14.13 5.17 -4.62
CA ASP A 390 -14.71 4.95 -3.28
C ASP A 390 -14.31 3.59 -2.69
N ALA A 391 -14.22 2.55 -3.55
CA ALA A 391 -13.80 1.21 -3.15
C ALA A 391 -12.38 1.13 -2.57
N PHE A 392 -11.49 2.09 -2.88
CA PHE A 392 -10.15 2.15 -2.29
C PHE A 392 -10.20 2.52 -0.80
N ILE A 393 -11.11 3.42 -0.43
CA ILE A 393 -11.33 3.84 0.97
C ILE A 393 -12.26 2.84 1.68
N GLY A 394 -13.28 2.36 0.98
CA GLY A 394 -14.32 1.48 1.53
C GLY A 394 -15.59 2.24 1.94
N PRO A 395 -16.44 1.68 2.81
CA PRO A 395 -17.77 2.21 3.14
C PRO A 395 -17.78 3.65 3.68
N THR A 396 -16.68 4.13 4.23
CA THR A 396 -16.57 5.50 4.77
C THR A 396 -16.05 6.52 3.75
N ALA A 397 -15.92 6.13 2.48
CA ALA A 397 -15.45 7.02 1.41
C ALA A 397 -16.14 8.39 1.38
N PRO A 398 -17.47 8.52 1.61
CA PRO A 398 -18.13 9.81 1.64
C PRO A 398 -17.62 10.81 2.69
N SER A 399 -16.90 10.34 3.70
CA SER A 399 -16.30 11.21 4.74
C SER A 399 -14.95 11.80 4.32
N TYR A 400 -14.39 11.41 3.17
CA TYR A 400 -13.07 11.82 2.70
C TYR A 400 -13.13 12.27 1.25
N GLY A 401 -12.42 13.34 0.95
CA GLY A 401 -12.43 13.89 -0.41
C GLY A 401 -13.76 14.54 -0.80
N GLU A 402 -13.79 15.11 -1.98
CA GLU A 402 -14.95 15.78 -2.57
C GLU A 402 -15.57 14.91 -3.66
N SER A 403 -16.88 14.87 -3.74
CA SER A 403 -17.58 14.25 -4.88
C SER A 403 -17.34 15.08 -6.14
N GLY A 404 -17.05 14.42 -7.25
CA GLY A 404 -16.71 15.14 -8.47
C GLY A 404 -17.32 14.53 -9.73
N PRO A 405 -16.84 14.92 -10.91
CA PRO A 405 -17.44 14.55 -12.20
C PRO A 405 -17.50 13.05 -12.48
N VAL A 406 -16.55 12.27 -11.92
CA VAL A 406 -16.54 10.80 -12.07
C VAL A 406 -17.30 10.17 -10.92
N SER A 407 -18.34 9.41 -11.23
CA SER A 407 -19.18 8.73 -10.22
C SER A 407 -18.38 7.73 -9.40
N ASN A 408 -18.75 7.55 -8.13
CA ASN A 408 -18.12 6.63 -7.18
C ASN A 408 -16.62 6.89 -6.96
N THR A 409 -16.23 8.16 -7.02
CA THR A 409 -14.85 8.60 -6.78
C THR A 409 -14.80 9.80 -5.84
N ARG A 410 -13.64 9.99 -5.22
CA ARG A 410 -13.33 11.12 -4.35
C ARG A 410 -12.15 11.90 -4.90
N TYR A 411 -12.34 13.22 -5.05
CA TYR A 411 -11.35 14.16 -5.55
C TYR A 411 -10.55 14.78 -4.42
N PHE A 412 -9.27 15.04 -4.69
CA PHE A 412 -8.30 15.60 -3.76
C PHE A 412 -7.34 16.53 -4.51
N ALA A 413 -6.66 17.39 -3.80
CA ALA A 413 -5.61 18.26 -4.30
C ALA A 413 -6.05 19.21 -5.42
N GLY A 414 -7.23 19.82 -5.27
CA GLY A 414 -7.69 20.92 -6.12
C GLY A 414 -6.91 22.20 -5.84
N GLY A 415 -6.67 23.03 -6.85
CA GLY A 415 -6.05 24.36 -6.72
C GLY A 415 -7.04 25.40 -6.24
N GLY A 416 -6.56 26.47 -5.59
CA GLY A 416 -7.39 27.62 -5.20
C GLY A 416 -7.68 28.57 -6.36
N GLY A 417 -8.87 29.14 -6.41
CA GLY A 417 -9.20 30.23 -7.34
C GLY A 417 -8.52 31.54 -6.92
N SER A 418 -8.28 32.46 -7.85
CA SER A 418 -7.86 33.80 -7.50
C SER A 418 -9.07 34.72 -7.17
N ALA A 419 -8.88 35.90 -6.65
CA ALA A 419 -9.96 36.87 -6.55
C ALA A 419 -10.22 37.56 -7.91
N GLY A 420 -11.37 38.20 -8.09
CA GLY A 420 -11.63 39.07 -9.25
C GLY A 420 -13.10 39.35 -9.54
N PRO A 421 -13.44 40.50 -10.14
CA PRO A 421 -14.74 40.74 -10.71
C PRO A 421 -14.92 40.00 -12.06
N PRO A 422 -16.17 39.70 -12.55
CA PRO A 422 -17.44 40.10 -11.92
C PRO A 422 -17.91 39.17 -10.78
N GLY A 423 -17.25 38.02 -10.55
CA GLY A 423 -17.53 37.10 -9.45
C GLY A 423 -16.24 36.44 -8.99
N PRO A 424 -16.20 35.83 -7.79
CA PRO A 424 -15.03 35.11 -7.31
C PRO A 424 -14.81 33.85 -8.17
N PRO A 425 -13.62 33.65 -8.76
CA PRO A 425 -13.24 32.43 -9.41
C PRO A 425 -13.35 31.21 -8.48
N SER A 426 -13.82 30.11 -9.04
CA SER A 426 -14.02 28.87 -8.29
C SER A 426 -12.70 28.20 -7.94
N GLY A 427 -12.65 27.54 -6.76
CA GLY A 427 -11.63 26.56 -6.47
C GLY A 427 -11.81 25.29 -7.31
N GLY A 428 -10.72 24.58 -7.58
CA GLY A 428 -10.76 23.30 -8.28
C GLY A 428 -11.39 22.22 -7.40
N VAL A 429 -12.19 21.32 -7.99
CA VAL A 429 -12.73 20.14 -7.30
C VAL A 429 -11.60 19.36 -6.62
N GLY A 430 -11.83 18.84 -5.42
CA GLY A 430 -10.79 18.24 -4.59
C GLY A 430 -10.32 19.15 -3.47
N GLY A 431 -11.23 20.03 -3.01
CA GLY A 431 -11.07 20.86 -1.84
C GLY A 431 -10.38 22.20 -2.08
N GLY A 432 -10.28 22.66 -3.32
CA GLY A 432 -9.78 24.00 -3.63
C GLY A 432 -10.69 25.09 -3.07
N GLY A 433 -10.12 26.13 -2.42
CA GLY A 433 -10.85 27.29 -1.94
C GLY A 433 -11.18 28.27 -3.07
N ASN A 434 -12.39 28.87 -3.04
CA ASN A 434 -12.77 29.89 -4.01
C ASN A 434 -12.00 31.20 -3.78
N GLY A 435 -11.73 31.93 -4.81
CA GLY A 435 -11.25 33.28 -4.71
C GLY A 435 -12.25 34.18 -3.98
N ALA A 436 -11.79 35.18 -3.27
CA ALA A 436 -12.68 36.01 -2.47
C ALA A 436 -12.41 37.49 -2.59
N ASN A 437 -13.49 38.30 -2.62
CA ASN A 437 -13.43 39.71 -2.48
C ASN A 437 -13.55 40.17 -1.00
N CYS A 438 -14.26 39.39 -0.18
CA CYS A 438 -14.58 39.79 1.21
C CYS A 438 -14.44 38.67 2.26
N ALA A 439 -14.55 37.40 1.91
CA ALA A 439 -14.42 36.28 2.83
C ALA A 439 -13.28 35.36 2.35
N THR A 440 -12.65 34.67 3.26
CA THR A 440 -11.51 33.76 2.93
C THR A 440 -12.00 32.34 2.75
N ASP A 441 -11.83 31.79 1.55
CA ASP A 441 -12.03 30.37 1.33
C ASP A 441 -10.71 29.63 1.49
N CYS A 442 -10.62 28.90 2.61
CA CYS A 442 -9.49 28.01 2.87
C CYS A 442 -9.57 26.77 1.99
N GLY A 443 -8.43 26.18 1.68
CA GLY A 443 -8.40 24.83 1.14
C GLY A 443 -8.98 23.84 2.17
N SER A 444 -9.73 22.85 1.69
CA SER A 444 -10.40 21.87 2.57
C SER A 444 -9.40 20.99 3.30
N THR A 445 -9.60 20.77 4.58
CA THR A 445 -8.76 19.90 5.43
C THR A 445 -8.83 18.45 4.98
N ASN A 446 -7.72 17.72 5.11
CA ASN A 446 -7.59 16.32 4.70
C ASN A 446 -7.86 16.06 3.21
N MET A 447 -7.74 17.09 2.39
CA MET A 447 -7.91 16.99 0.94
C MET A 447 -6.70 17.54 0.17
N GLY A 448 -5.82 18.28 0.83
CA GLY A 448 -4.68 18.92 0.18
C GLY A 448 -5.08 20.07 -0.75
N GLY A 449 -6.25 20.66 -0.57
CA GLY A 449 -6.73 21.75 -1.41
C GLY A 449 -5.92 23.03 -1.24
N GLY A 450 -5.61 23.71 -2.34
CA GLY A 450 -5.04 25.07 -2.33
C GLY A 450 -6.07 26.11 -1.89
N ALA A 451 -5.64 27.16 -1.25
CA ALA A 451 -6.54 28.21 -0.77
C ALA A 451 -6.83 29.27 -1.84
N GLY A 452 -7.99 29.91 -1.73
CA GLY A 452 -8.35 31.05 -2.57
C GLY A 452 -7.46 32.29 -2.31
N GLY A 453 -7.14 32.98 -3.40
CA GLY A 453 -6.50 34.29 -3.35
C GLY A 453 -7.48 35.38 -2.95
N ARG A 454 -6.97 36.52 -2.48
CA ARG A 454 -7.80 37.63 -1.99
C ARG A 454 -7.41 38.97 -2.54
N ARG A 455 -8.43 39.84 -2.73
CA ARG A 455 -8.33 41.27 -2.97
C ARG A 455 -8.58 42.04 -1.69
N ASN A 456 -7.80 43.10 -1.42
CA ASN A 456 -7.99 43.92 -0.26
C ASN A 456 -9.20 44.89 -0.41
N THR A 457 -10.34 44.41 0.07
CA THR A 457 -11.55 45.25 0.20
C THR A 457 -12.03 45.31 1.67
N GLY A 458 -11.08 45.29 2.63
CA GLY A 458 -11.37 45.38 4.05
C GLY A 458 -11.07 44.16 4.93
N GLY A 459 -10.28 43.20 4.45
CA GLY A 459 -9.84 42.07 5.25
C GLY A 459 -8.33 41.91 5.30
N THR A 460 -7.84 41.22 6.33
CA THR A 460 -6.41 41.18 6.71
C THR A 460 -5.67 39.90 6.27
N ALA A 461 -6.35 38.91 5.74
CA ALA A 461 -5.72 37.62 5.31
C ALA A 461 -6.47 36.94 4.16
N ALA A 462 -5.75 36.24 3.32
CA ALA A 462 -6.27 35.24 2.34
C ALA A 462 -6.62 33.91 3.03
N GLY A 463 -6.94 32.88 2.28
CA GLY A 463 -7.21 31.54 2.82
C GLY A 463 -5.93 30.78 3.20
N THR A 464 -6.02 29.89 4.18
CA THR A 464 -4.97 28.88 4.48
C THR A 464 -5.15 27.65 3.60
N GLY A 465 -4.07 27.00 3.19
CA GLY A 465 -4.14 25.71 2.49
C GLY A 465 -4.76 24.62 3.36
N GLY A 466 -5.36 23.61 2.73
CA GLY A 466 -5.89 22.43 3.40
C GLY A 466 -4.77 21.44 3.78
N SER A 467 -4.94 20.74 4.89
CA SER A 467 -4.02 19.65 5.26
C SER A 467 -4.07 18.48 4.27
N GLY A 468 -2.98 17.71 4.21
CA GLY A 468 -2.91 16.48 3.44
C GLY A 468 -3.63 15.30 4.09
N ILE A 469 -3.49 14.13 3.48
CA ILE A 469 -4.01 12.84 3.96
C ILE A 469 -3.11 11.71 3.46
N VAL A 470 -2.99 10.63 4.27
CA VAL A 470 -2.32 9.39 3.85
C VAL A 470 -3.29 8.23 4.08
N ILE A 471 -3.45 7.39 3.05
CA ILE A 471 -4.29 6.19 3.09
C ILE A 471 -3.44 5.01 2.63
N ILE A 472 -3.45 3.91 3.40
CA ILE A 472 -2.70 2.69 3.12
C ILE A 472 -3.70 1.54 3.07
N ARG A 473 -3.71 0.79 1.96
CA ARG A 473 -4.63 -0.33 1.74
C ARG A 473 -3.88 -1.60 1.38
N TYR A 474 -4.25 -2.70 1.99
CA TYR A 474 -3.64 -4.01 1.72
C TYR A 474 -4.65 -5.14 1.91
N LYS A 475 -4.37 -6.29 1.29
CA LYS A 475 -5.09 -7.54 1.52
C LYS A 475 -4.62 -8.14 2.85
N TYR A 476 -5.58 -8.57 3.71
CA TYR A 476 -5.28 -9.07 5.06
C TYR A 476 -5.80 -10.50 5.30
N GLN A 477 -6.49 -11.10 4.32
CA GLN A 477 -6.96 -12.49 4.29
C GLN A 477 -7.32 -12.94 2.87
#